data_565c488d08226bc2ab7cd04a872a460d
#
_entry.id   565c488d08226bc2ab7cd04a872a460d
#
_cell.length_a   1.000
_cell.length_b   1.000
_cell.length_c   1.000
_cell.angle_alpha   90.00
_cell.angle_beta   90.00
_cell.angle_gamma   90.00
#
_symmetry.space_group_name_H-M   'P 1'
#
loop_
_entity.id
_entity.type
_entity.pdbx_description
1 polymer ?
#
loop_
_entity_poly.entity_id
_entity_poly.type
_entity_poly.pdbx_seq_one_letter_code
_entity_poly.pdbx_strand_id
1 'polypeptide(L)'
;LFQDSSIISGYVNTIIYVIGGTLLGLVMNIFAGYILSRATKLRGFMILYCVFTTMFNGGTVPTYMVIRALGMTGTRWSLIIPGCTNAVFMLLVMNSFAQVDKSYVEAAEIDGAGHLAIMFKVMWPQCKGMALVTAINTAIMKWNAWFEASIYVPNNTEYWPLQLWVKKITANATDYLKAATPNYDKGLLQYCVIVAATLPILLAFPFFIKKLEKGMVLGGVKG
;
A
#
# COMPACT_ATOMS: atom_id res chain seq x y z
N LEU A 1 14.60 1.52 24.33
CA LEU A 1 13.94 1.69 23.03
C LEU A 1 12.50 2.20 23.17
N PHE A 2 11.65 1.55 23.94
CA PHE A 2 10.23 1.96 24.14
C PHE A 2 10.03 3.18 25.05
N GLN A 3 11.07 3.70 25.66
CA GLN A 3 11.06 4.99 26.37
C GLN A 3 11.40 6.17 25.44
N ASP A 4 11.89 5.91 24.24
CA ASP A 4 12.17 6.93 23.24
C ASP A 4 10.87 7.29 22.52
N SER A 5 10.42 8.53 22.73
CA SER A 5 9.20 9.09 22.11
C SER A 5 9.24 9.02 20.57
N SER A 6 10.43 9.03 19.98
CA SER A 6 10.62 8.97 18.52
C SER A 6 10.18 7.64 17.92
N ILE A 7 10.46 6.51 18.62
CA ILE A 7 10.06 5.18 18.14
C ILE A 7 8.55 5.01 18.24
N ILE A 8 7.94 5.45 19.36
CA ILE A 8 6.49 5.39 19.53
C ILE A 8 5.79 6.25 18.46
N SER A 9 6.27 7.47 18.25
CA SER A 9 5.78 8.35 17.18
C SER A 9 5.93 7.71 15.80
N GLY A 10 7.06 7.05 15.53
CA GLY A 10 7.31 6.30 14.30
C GLY A 10 6.30 5.17 14.08
N TYR A 11 5.94 4.40 15.11
CA TYR A 11 4.89 3.37 15.02
C TYR A 11 3.53 3.98 14.69
N VAL A 12 3.12 5.02 15.40
CA VAL A 12 1.84 5.70 15.17
C VAL A 12 1.75 6.23 13.75
N ASN A 13 2.80 6.90 13.27
CA ASN A 13 2.86 7.42 11.91
C ASN A 13 2.79 6.29 10.87
N THR A 14 3.54 5.19 11.08
CA THR A 14 3.51 4.03 10.18
C THR A 14 2.10 3.44 10.10
N ILE A 15 1.41 3.27 11.23
CA ILE A 15 0.04 2.77 11.25
C ILE A 15 -0.90 3.71 10.48
N ILE A 16 -0.77 5.03 10.65
CA ILE A 16 -1.57 6.02 9.91
C ILE A 16 -1.31 5.89 8.39
N TYR A 17 -0.05 5.76 7.96
CA TYR A 17 0.30 5.63 6.55
C TYR A 17 -0.15 4.29 5.96
N VAL A 18 -0.03 3.21 6.70
CA VAL A 18 -0.51 1.88 6.30
C VAL A 18 -2.03 1.88 6.15
N ILE A 19 -2.76 2.34 7.16
CA ILE A 19 -4.22 2.37 7.09
C ILE A 19 -4.70 3.33 6.00
N GLY A 20 -4.23 4.58 6.01
CA GLY A 20 -4.65 5.61 5.05
C GLY A 20 -4.30 5.24 3.61
N GLY A 21 -3.05 4.79 3.36
CA GLY A 21 -2.60 4.39 2.04
C GLY A 21 -3.30 3.12 1.53
N THR A 22 -3.54 2.13 2.40
CA THR A 22 -4.22 0.89 2.03
C THR A 22 -5.70 1.13 1.73
N LEU A 23 -6.41 1.89 2.55
CA LEU A 23 -7.83 2.20 2.31
C LEU A 23 -8.01 3.01 1.03
N LEU A 24 -7.20 4.05 0.84
CA LEU A 24 -7.25 4.87 -0.37
C LEU A 24 -6.92 4.02 -1.60
N GLY A 25 -5.85 3.24 -1.55
CA GLY A 25 -5.44 2.35 -2.64
C GLY A 25 -6.49 1.29 -2.96
N LEU A 26 -7.12 0.70 -1.93
CA LEU A 26 -8.19 -0.27 -2.11
C LEU A 26 -9.38 0.33 -2.86
N VAL A 27 -9.85 1.51 -2.44
CA VAL A 27 -10.94 2.23 -3.09
C VAL A 27 -10.58 2.53 -4.55
N MET A 28 -9.40 3.08 -4.81
CA MET A 28 -8.93 3.40 -6.17
C MET A 28 -8.84 2.14 -7.05
N ASN A 29 -8.27 1.05 -6.52
CA ASN A 29 -8.14 -0.20 -7.27
C ASN A 29 -9.50 -0.85 -7.58
N ILE A 30 -10.48 -0.76 -6.69
CA ILE A 30 -11.83 -1.28 -6.92
C ILE A 30 -12.52 -0.50 -8.03
N PHE A 31 -12.55 0.83 -7.94
CA PHE A 31 -13.18 1.66 -8.95
C PHE A 31 -12.48 1.51 -10.31
N ALA A 32 -11.17 1.59 -10.36
CA ALA A 32 -10.41 1.40 -11.59
C ALA A 32 -10.62 0.00 -12.18
N GLY A 33 -10.53 -1.05 -11.35
CA GLY A 33 -10.75 -2.43 -11.76
C GLY A 33 -12.16 -2.65 -12.32
N TYR A 34 -13.18 -2.10 -11.67
CA TYR A 34 -14.56 -2.17 -12.18
C TYR A 34 -14.72 -1.48 -13.55
N ILE A 35 -14.24 -0.24 -13.69
CA ILE A 35 -14.31 0.52 -14.94
C ILE A 35 -13.57 -0.22 -16.07
N LEU A 36 -12.38 -0.71 -15.81
CA LEU A 36 -11.56 -1.45 -16.78
C LEU A 36 -12.13 -2.83 -17.12
N SER A 37 -12.92 -3.45 -16.25
CA SER A 37 -13.58 -4.74 -16.52
C SER A 37 -14.77 -4.62 -17.46
N ARG A 38 -15.41 -3.45 -17.52
CA ARG A 38 -16.58 -3.21 -18.39
C ARG A 38 -16.16 -3.03 -19.84
N ALA A 39 -17.00 -3.54 -20.76
CA ALA A 39 -16.78 -3.44 -22.20
C ALA A 39 -17.10 -2.03 -22.71
N THR A 40 -16.16 -1.11 -22.59
CA THR A 40 -16.26 0.26 -23.13
C THR A 40 -15.39 0.43 -24.37
N LYS A 41 -15.70 1.39 -25.23
CA LYS A 41 -14.89 1.69 -26.44
C LYS A 41 -13.44 2.06 -26.11
N LEU A 42 -13.19 2.65 -24.94
CA LEU A 42 -11.87 3.09 -24.50
C LEU A 42 -11.11 2.05 -23.66
N ARG A 43 -11.72 0.89 -23.35
CA ARG A 43 -11.12 -0.14 -22.49
C ARG A 43 -9.73 -0.54 -22.95
N GLY A 44 -9.55 -0.84 -24.22
CA GLY A 44 -8.26 -1.28 -24.78
C GLY A 44 -7.16 -0.22 -24.57
N PHE A 45 -7.48 1.04 -24.85
CA PHE A 45 -6.56 2.16 -24.64
C PHE A 45 -6.20 2.34 -23.15
N MET A 46 -7.18 2.27 -22.26
CA MET A 46 -6.95 2.41 -20.81
C MET A 46 -6.08 1.29 -20.25
N ILE A 47 -6.33 0.03 -20.69
CA ILE A 47 -5.50 -1.11 -20.30
C ILE A 47 -4.06 -0.93 -20.82
N LEU A 48 -3.91 -0.54 -22.10
CA LEU A 48 -2.58 -0.27 -22.69
C LEU A 48 -1.85 0.83 -21.91
N TYR A 49 -2.53 1.90 -21.54
CA TYR A 49 -1.99 2.97 -20.72
C TYR A 49 -1.53 2.47 -19.34
N CYS A 50 -2.34 1.65 -18.67
CA CYS A 50 -1.96 1.01 -17.40
C CYS A 50 -0.70 0.14 -17.56
N VAL A 51 -0.65 -0.70 -18.60
CA VAL A 51 0.52 -1.55 -18.88
C VAL A 51 1.74 -0.69 -19.19
N PHE A 52 1.59 0.37 -19.98
CA PHE A 52 2.69 1.30 -20.28
C PHE A 52 3.28 1.90 -18.99
N THR A 53 2.43 2.34 -18.06
CA THR A 53 2.90 2.92 -16.78
C THR A 53 3.62 1.91 -15.88
N THR A 54 3.45 0.59 -16.07
CA THR A 54 4.23 -0.42 -15.35
C THR A 54 5.66 -0.54 -15.87
N MET A 55 5.86 -0.28 -17.16
CA MET A 55 7.15 -0.44 -17.82
C MET A 55 7.97 0.87 -17.85
N PHE A 56 7.29 2.01 -17.85
CA PHE A 56 7.92 3.33 -17.93
C PHE A 56 7.66 4.11 -16.63
N ASN A 57 8.68 4.17 -15.78
CA ASN A 57 8.67 4.97 -14.56
C ASN A 57 9.55 6.20 -14.76
N GLY A 58 9.03 7.37 -14.49
CA GLY A 58 9.76 8.63 -14.57
C GLY A 58 10.93 8.75 -13.58
N GLY A 59 10.96 7.89 -12.56
CA GLY A 59 11.98 7.89 -11.52
C GLY A 59 11.65 8.82 -10.35
N THR A 60 12.56 8.86 -9.38
CA THR A 60 12.37 9.56 -8.11
C THR A 60 12.29 11.08 -8.27
N VAL A 61 13.14 11.66 -9.15
CA VAL A 61 13.23 13.12 -9.29
C VAL A 61 11.97 13.71 -9.90
N PRO A 62 11.44 13.24 -11.03
CA PRO A 62 10.17 13.70 -11.57
C PRO A 62 9.00 13.51 -10.60
N THR A 63 8.94 12.39 -9.90
CA THR A 63 7.90 12.13 -8.88
C THR A 63 7.97 13.15 -7.75
N TYR A 64 9.18 13.45 -7.26
CA TYR A 64 9.38 14.49 -6.25
C TYR A 64 8.92 15.87 -6.74
N MET A 65 9.24 16.23 -7.99
CA MET A 65 8.82 17.52 -8.57
C MET A 65 7.30 17.65 -8.62
N VAL A 66 6.58 16.59 -8.99
CA VAL A 66 5.10 16.57 -8.98
C VAL A 66 4.56 16.75 -7.56
N ILE A 67 5.07 15.99 -6.58
CA ILE A 67 4.64 16.07 -5.18
C ILE A 67 4.90 17.49 -4.62
N ARG A 68 6.04 18.09 -4.98
CA ARG A 68 6.38 19.46 -4.61
C ARG A 68 5.46 20.48 -5.28
N ALA A 69 5.17 20.33 -6.55
CA ALA A 69 4.26 21.21 -7.28
C ALA A 69 2.83 21.18 -6.73
N LEU A 70 2.41 20.04 -6.20
CA LEU A 70 1.12 19.87 -5.51
C LEU A 70 1.12 20.40 -4.06
N GLY A 71 2.24 20.95 -3.57
CA GLY A 71 2.36 21.48 -2.21
C GLY A 71 2.31 20.40 -1.12
N MET A 72 2.55 19.13 -1.46
CA MET A 72 2.42 18.01 -0.51
C MET A 72 3.69 17.72 0.28
N THR A 73 4.85 18.25 -0.15
CA THR A 73 6.12 18.07 0.57
C THR A 73 6.03 18.60 2.00
N GLY A 74 6.65 17.89 2.95
CA GLY A 74 6.61 18.27 4.38
C GLY A 74 5.29 17.94 5.07
N THR A 75 4.36 17.23 4.42
CA THR A 75 3.07 16.84 5.00
C THR A 75 2.89 15.32 5.00
N ARG A 76 1.97 14.81 5.82
CA ARG A 76 1.60 13.37 5.85
C ARG A 76 1.01 12.89 4.52
N TRP A 77 0.37 13.75 3.77
CA TRP A 77 -0.23 13.41 2.47
C TRP A 77 0.80 12.96 1.44
N SER A 78 2.03 13.49 1.52
CA SER A 78 3.13 13.03 0.66
C SER A 78 3.52 11.56 0.87
N LEU A 79 3.15 10.95 2.00
CA LEU A 79 3.41 9.55 2.32
C LEU A 79 2.18 8.66 2.15
N ILE A 80 0.97 9.23 2.21
CA ILE A 80 -0.28 8.49 2.04
C ILE A 80 -0.63 8.33 0.56
N ILE A 81 -0.70 9.44 -0.19
CA ILE A 81 -1.23 9.46 -1.56
C ILE A 81 -0.27 8.82 -2.58
N PRO A 82 1.01 9.20 -2.69
CA PRO A 82 1.90 8.58 -3.65
C PRO A 82 2.08 7.08 -3.36
N GLY A 83 1.99 6.26 -4.38
CA GLY A 83 2.17 4.81 -4.26
C GLY A 83 1.07 4.07 -3.47
N CYS A 84 -0.09 4.69 -3.17
CA CYS A 84 -1.23 3.99 -2.58
C CYS A 84 -1.86 2.99 -3.57
N THR A 85 -1.71 3.23 -4.85
CA THR A 85 -2.14 2.33 -5.92
C THR A 85 -1.04 2.17 -6.97
N ASN A 86 -1.10 1.07 -7.72
CA ASN A 86 -0.29 0.89 -8.92
C ASN A 86 -1.09 0.16 -10.00
N ALA A 87 -0.65 0.28 -11.25
CA ALA A 87 -1.36 -0.28 -12.39
C ALA A 87 -1.48 -1.81 -12.33
N VAL A 88 -0.49 -2.53 -11.75
CA VAL A 88 -0.56 -3.99 -11.58
C VAL A 88 -1.74 -4.37 -10.69
N PHE A 89 -1.93 -3.68 -9.56
CA PHE A 89 -3.04 -3.96 -8.65
C PHE A 89 -4.40 -3.63 -9.27
N MET A 90 -4.49 -2.55 -10.05
CA MET A 90 -5.70 -2.22 -10.83
C MET A 90 -6.03 -3.33 -11.82
N LEU A 91 -5.04 -3.84 -12.57
CA LEU A 91 -5.23 -4.91 -13.55
C LEU A 91 -5.58 -6.25 -12.89
N LEU A 92 -5.03 -6.57 -11.71
CA LEU A 92 -5.40 -7.77 -10.96
C LEU A 92 -6.85 -7.72 -10.51
N VAL A 93 -7.30 -6.58 -9.98
CA VAL A 93 -8.70 -6.38 -9.58
C VAL A 93 -9.62 -6.38 -10.81
N MET A 94 -9.21 -5.74 -11.92
CA MET A 94 -9.92 -5.80 -13.20
C MET A 94 -10.15 -7.24 -13.67
N ASN A 95 -9.09 -8.06 -13.67
CA ASN A 95 -9.18 -9.46 -14.07
C ASN A 95 -10.14 -10.25 -13.18
N SER A 96 -10.13 -9.99 -11.88
CA SER A 96 -11.07 -10.62 -10.94
C SER A 96 -12.52 -10.22 -11.25
N PHE A 97 -12.80 -8.94 -11.54
CA PHE A 97 -14.12 -8.49 -11.96
C PHE A 97 -14.53 -9.07 -13.33
N ALA A 98 -13.59 -9.22 -14.27
CA ALA A 98 -13.87 -9.76 -15.59
C ALA A 98 -14.25 -11.26 -15.58
N GLN A 99 -13.88 -11.99 -14.49
CA GLN A 99 -14.24 -13.38 -14.30
C GLN A 99 -15.65 -13.59 -13.72
N VAL A 100 -16.31 -12.54 -13.27
CA VAL A 100 -17.69 -12.61 -12.79
C VAL A 100 -18.60 -12.93 -13.98
N ASP A 101 -19.48 -13.92 -13.83
CA ASP A 101 -20.38 -14.34 -14.88
C ASP A 101 -21.31 -13.15 -15.28
N LYS A 102 -21.40 -12.94 -16.58
CA LYS A 102 -22.19 -11.85 -17.14
C LYS A 102 -23.68 -11.98 -16.80
N SER A 103 -24.19 -13.19 -16.62
CA SER A 103 -25.60 -13.45 -16.26
C SER A 103 -26.01 -12.74 -14.98
N TYR A 104 -25.12 -12.67 -13.97
CA TYR A 104 -25.41 -11.92 -12.73
C TYR A 104 -25.52 -10.41 -12.97
N VAL A 105 -24.70 -9.89 -13.87
CA VAL A 105 -24.70 -8.46 -14.21
C VAL A 105 -25.94 -8.12 -15.02
N GLU A 106 -26.27 -8.93 -16.05
CA GLU A 106 -27.44 -8.76 -16.90
C GLU A 106 -28.74 -8.86 -16.11
N ALA A 107 -28.86 -9.84 -15.20
CA ALA A 107 -30.01 -9.95 -14.30
C ALA A 107 -30.19 -8.69 -13.44
N ALA A 108 -29.10 -8.18 -12.86
CA ALA A 108 -29.16 -6.96 -12.06
C ALA A 108 -29.51 -5.72 -12.90
N GLU A 109 -29.07 -5.66 -14.16
CA GLU A 109 -29.44 -4.58 -15.09
C GLU A 109 -30.94 -4.63 -15.45
N ILE A 110 -31.50 -5.85 -15.65
CA ILE A 110 -32.94 -6.05 -15.86
C ILE A 110 -33.75 -5.60 -14.63
N ASP A 111 -33.24 -5.86 -13.43
CA ASP A 111 -33.84 -5.41 -12.17
C ASP A 111 -33.68 -3.90 -11.93
N GLY A 112 -33.09 -3.15 -12.87
CA GLY A 112 -32.92 -1.70 -12.79
C GLY A 112 -31.79 -1.25 -11.87
N ALA A 113 -30.85 -2.13 -11.51
CA ALA A 113 -29.72 -1.77 -10.66
C ALA A 113 -28.74 -0.84 -11.39
N GLY A 114 -28.42 0.30 -10.76
CA GLY A 114 -27.40 1.21 -11.27
C GLY A 114 -25.97 0.65 -11.10
N HIS A 115 -25.01 1.20 -11.85
CA HIS A 115 -23.61 0.73 -11.87
C HIS A 115 -22.96 0.57 -10.49
N LEU A 116 -23.19 1.48 -9.55
CA LEU A 116 -22.67 1.37 -8.18
C LEU A 116 -23.28 0.20 -7.41
N ALA A 117 -24.59 -0.04 -7.60
CA ALA A 117 -25.26 -1.19 -6.98
C ALA A 117 -24.70 -2.51 -7.53
N ILE A 118 -24.53 -2.61 -8.85
CA ILE A 118 -23.91 -3.77 -9.51
C ILE A 118 -22.49 -3.98 -8.99
N MET A 119 -21.67 -2.93 -8.92
CA MET A 119 -20.31 -3.02 -8.43
C MET A 119 -20.25 -3.53 -6.99
N PHE A 120 -20.99 -2.92 -6.05
CA PHE A 120 -20.87 -3.24 -4.63
C PHE A 120 -21.69 -4.45 -4.18
N LYS A 121 -22.88 -4.68 -4.75
CA LYS A 121 -23.77 -5.76 -4.31
C LYS A 121 -23.58 -7.06 -5.10
N VAL A 122 -23.18 -6.99 -6.37
CA VAL A 122 -23.08 -8.17 -7.24
C VAL A 122 -21.62 -8.58 -7.46
N MET A 123 -20.78 -7.68 -7.96
CA MET A 123 -19.42 -8.03 -8.38
C MET A 123 -18.42 -8.03 -7.23
N TRP A 124 -18.45 -7.01 -6.37
CA TRP A 124 -17.52 -6.90 -5.24
C TRP A 124 -17.50 -8.12 -4.31
N PRO A 125 -18.64 -8.72 -3.89
CA PRO A 125 -18.64 -9.87 -3.02
C PRO A 125 -17.88 -11.06 -3.58
N GLN A 126 -17.84 -11.22 -4.91
CA GLN A 126 -17.15 -12.31 -5.61
C GLN A 126 -15.64 -12.03 -5.78
N CYS A 127 -15.25 -10.75 -5.77
CA CYS A 127 -13.86 -10.30 -6.02
C CYS A 127 -13.09 -9.97 -4.73
N LYS A 128 -13.67 -10.16 -3.56
CA LYS A 128 -13.07 -9.82 -2.25
C LYS A 128 -11.66 -10.40 -2.05
N GLY A 129 -11.43 -11.62 -2.55
CA GLY A 129 -10.14 -12.28 -2.41
C GLY A 129 -9.00 -11.49 -3.06
N MET A 130 -9.16 -11.09 -4.32
CA MET A 130 -8.13 -10.34 -5.05
C MET A 130 -7.96 -8.93 -4.48
N ALA A 131 -9.05 -8.27 -4.10
CA ALA A 131 -8.97 -6.98 -3.45
C ALA A 131 -8.20 -7.03 -2.11
N LEU A 132 -8.39 -8.11 -1.33
CA LEU A 132 -7.61 -8.34 -0.11
C LEU A 132 -6.13 -8.55 -0.41
N VAL A 133 -5.79 -9.30 -1.48
CA VAL A 133 -4.40 -9.49 -1.92
C VAL A 133 -3.75 -8.12 -2.22
N THR A 134 -4.41 -7.27 -2.99
CA THR A 134 -3.87 -5.94 -3.32
C THR A 134 -3.77 -5.04 -2.08
N ALA A 135 -4.72 -5.12 -1.16
CA ALA A 135 -4.69 -4.37 0.10
C ALA A 135 -3.50 -4.80 0.99
N ILE A 136 -3.27 -6.10 1.15
CA ILE A 136 -2.14 -6.62 1.93
C ILE A 136 -0.80 -6.18 1.32
N ASN A 137 -0.65 -6.28 0.00
CA ASN A 137 0.57 -5.83 -0.67
C ASN A 137 0.80 -4.31 -0.47
N THR A 138 -0.24 -3.49 -0.63
CA THR A 138 -0.14 -2.05 -0.37
C THR A 138 0.24 -1.76 1.09
N ALA A 139 -0.34 -2.48 2.05
CA ALA A 139 0.00 -2.34 3.47
C ALA A 139 1.48 -2.65 3.74
N ILE A 140 2.01 -3.73 3.14
CA ILE A 140 3.43 -4.10 3.28
C ILE A 140 4.34 -3.04 2.65
N MET A 141 3.98 -2.52 1.46
CA MET A 141 4.73 -1.45 0.81
C MET A 141 4.77 -0.19 1.68
N LYS A 142 3.63 0.22 2.25
CA LYS A 142 3.55 1.40 3.13
C LYS A 142 4.28 1.20 4.45
N TRP A 143 4.28 0.00 5.01
CA TRP A 143 5.07 -0.32 6.20
C TRP A 143 6.57 -0.14 5.98
N ASN A 144 7.06 -0.48 4.79
CA ASN A 144 8.48 -0.40 4.43
C ASN A 144 8.91 0.93 3.79
N ALA A 145 8.04 1.92 3.71
CA ALA A 145 8.25 3.18 2.98
C ALA A 145 9.18 4.17 3.73
N TRP A 146 10.46 3.81 3.93
CA TRP A 146 11.46 4.69 4.55
C TRP A 146 12.07 5.68 3.53
N PHE A 147 12.23 5.24 2.26
CA PHE A 147 12.93 6.01 1.24
C PHE A 147 12.12 7.25 0.84
N GLU A 148 10.84 7.08 0.56
CA GLU A 148 9.92 8.16 0.25
C GLU A 148 9.85 9.17 1.41
N ALA A 149 9.80 8.69 2.65
CA ALA A 149 9.81 9.55 3.81
C ALA A 149 11.09 10.36 3.93
N SER A 150 12.25 9.77 3.60
CA SER A 150 13.54 10.47 3.62
C SER A 150 13.64 11.63 2.62
N ILE A 151 12.84 11.58 1.54
CA ILE A 151 12.84 12.59 0.47
C ILE A 151 11.73 13.62 0.68
N TYR A 152 10.52 13.17 1.06
CA TYR A 152 9.36 14.06 1.10
C TYR A 152 9.20 14.81 2.42
N VAL A 153 9.70 14.26 3.53
CA VAL A 153 9.61 14.86 4.88
C VAL A 153 10.97 14.86 5.62
N PRO A 154 12.09 15.28 4.98
CA PRO A 154 13.43 15.12 5.54
C PRO A 154 13.62 15.87 6.86
N ASN A 155 12.99 17.03 7.02
CA ASN A 155 13.14 17.94 8.17
C ASN A 155 12.03 17.79 9.21
N ASN A 156 10.91 17.12 8.87
CA ASN A 156 9.75 17.01 9.74
C ASN A 156 9.78 15.66 10.47
N THR A 157 10.64 15.54 11.48
CA THR A 157 10.85 14.28 12.24
C THR A 157 9.57 13.77 12.90
N GLU A 158 8.62 14.67 13.20
CA GLU A 158 7.29 14.30 13.74
C GLU A 158 6.45 13.44 12.79
N TYR A 159 6.74 13.46 11.46
CA TYR A 159 6.04 12.67 10.44
C TYR A 159 6.84 11.43 10.00
N TRP A 160 8.00 11.19 10.59
CA TRP A 160 8.82 10.05 10.19
C TRP A 160 8.16 8.73 10.54
N PRO A 161 8.08 7.78 9.58
CA PRO A 161 7.66 6.42 9.86
C PRO A 161 8.75 5.65 10.60
N LEU A 162 8.35 4.56 11.24
CA LEU A 162 9.26 3.69 11.99
C LEU A 162 10.49 3.25 11.19
N GLN A 163 10.31 2.84 9.94
CA GLN A 163 11.42 2.35 9.10
C GLN A 163 12.47 3.43 8.81
N LEU A 164 12.09 4.70 8.77
CA LEU A 164 13.05 5.80 8.63
C LEU A 164 13.83 6.00 9.93
N TRP A 165 13.19 5.89 11.10
CA TRP A 165 13.87 5.88 12.39
C TRP A 165 14.85 4.71 12.51
N VAL A 166 14.43 3.49 12.16
CA VAL A 166 15.28 2.30 12.10
C VAL A 166 16.52 2.55 11.26
N LYS A 167 16.33 3.10 10.04
CA LYS A 167 17.42 3.44 9.13
C LYS A 167 18.38 4.45 9.72
N LYS A 168 17.88 5.51 10.35
CA LYS A 168 18.68 6.56 10.98
C LYS A 168 19.46 6.04 12.20
N ILE A 169 18.78 5.31 13.08
CA ILE A 169 19.43 4.73 14.29
C ILE A 169 20.50 3.72 13.88
N THR A 170 20.21 2.87 12.87
CA THR A 170 21.18 1.86 12.41
C THR A 170 22.41 2.49 11.75
N ALA A 171 22.21 3.56 10.97
CA ALA A 171 23.31 4.29 10.33
C ALA A 171 24.19 5.03 11.35
N ASN A 172 23.58 5.64 12.36
CA ASN A 172 24.24 6.51 13.33
C ASN A 172 24.30 5.90 14.74
N ALA A 173 24.33 4.57 14.86
CA ALA A 173 24.27 3.86 16.15
C ALA A 173 25.33 4.31 17.16
N THR A 174 26.51 4.70 16.68
CA THR A 174 27.61 5.19 17.55
C THR A 174 27.25 6.52 18.23
N ASP A 175 26.59 7.43 17.52
CA ASP A 175 26.22 8.74 18.06
C ASP A 175 25.02 8.63 19.00
N TYR A 176 24.07 7.76 18.68
CA TYR A 176 22.95 7.43 19.56
C TYR A 176 23.39 6.82 20.89
N LEU A 177 24.39 5.93 20.89
CA LEU A 177 24.92 5.32 22.11
C LEU A 177 25.70 6.31 22.98
N LYS A 178 26.47 7.23 22.38
CA LYS A 178 27.15 8.28 23.11
C LYS A 178 26.19 9.21 23.84
N ALA A 179 25.02 9.46 23.25
CA ALA A 179 24.00 10.34 23.83
C ALA A 179 23.14 9.65 24.90
N ALA A 180 22.90 8.32 24.79
CA ALA A 180 21.96 7.59 25.64
C ALA A 180 22.60 6.85 26.81
N THR A 181 23.69 6.08 26.58
CA THR A 181 24.40 5.28 27.62
C THR A 181 25.73 4.80 27.07
N PRO A 182 26.86 5.07 27.78
CA PRO A 182 28.20 4.73 27.29
C PRO A 182 28.55 3.22 27.29
N ASN A 183 27.72 2.37 27.89
CA ASN A 183 28.03 0.96 28.16
C ASN A 183 27.32 -0.08 27.28
N TYR A 184 26.55 0.32 26.26
CA TYR A 184 25.88 -0.63 25.37
C TYR A 184 26.64 -0.81 24.06
N ASP A 185 26.68 -2.07 23.60
CA ASP A 185 27.30 -2.40 22.31
C ASP A 185 26.41 -1.88 21.13
N LYS A 186 27.09 -1.28 20.14
CA LYS A 186 26.49 -0.79 18.92
C LYS A 186 25.65 -1.86 18.21
N GLY A 187 26.17 -3.09 18.16
CA GLY A 187 25.49 -4.22 17.52
C GLY A 187 24.17 -4.55 18.22
N LEU A 188 24.17 -4.55 19.54
CA LEU A 188 22.97 -4.84 20.34
C LEU A 188 21.86 -3.83 20.06
N LEU A 189 22.18 -2.53 20.00
CA LEU A 189 21.18 -1.49 19.65
C LEU A 189 20.59 -1.72 18.26
N GLN A 190 21.44 -1.98 17.26
CA GLN A 190 21.00 -2.21 15.89
C GLN A 190 20.06 -3.41 15.80
N TYR A 191 20.41 -4.54 16.39
CA TYR A 191 19.56 -5.74 16.40
C TYR A 191 18.23 -5.52 17.13
N CYS A 192 18.25 -4.87 18.29
CA CYS A 192 17.01 -4.56 19.02
C CYS A 192 16.05 -3.70 18.22
N VAL A 193 16.55 -2.69 17.51
CA VAL A 193 15.72 -1.80 16.68
C VAL A 193 15.15 -2.55 15.47
N ILE A 194 15.95 -3.38 14.80
CA ILE A 194 15.51 -4.22 13.69
C ILE A 194 14.42 -5.19 14.15
N VAL A 195 14.63 -5.92 15.24
CA VAL A 195 13.65 -6.86 15.79
C VAL A 195 12.36 -6.14 16.15
N ALA A 196 12.43 -5.00 16.85
CA ALA A 196 11.25 -4.21 17.17
C ALA A 196 10.46 -3.82 15.93
N ALA A 197 11.12 -3.38 14.85
CA ALA A 197 10.46 -2.96 13.62
C ALA A 197 9.86 -4.11 12.78
N THR A 198 10.45 -5.31 12.86
CA THR A 198 10.00 -6.49 12.08
C THR A 198 8.94 -7.31 12.81
N LEU A 199 8.95 -7.30 14.14
CA LEU A 199 8.06 -8.12 14.97
C LEU A 199 6.57 -7.94 14.66
N PRO A 200 6.01 -6.74 14.46
CA PRO A 200 4.60 -6.57 14.12
C PRO A 200 4.21 -7.24 12.80
N ILE A 201 5.08 -7.17 11.78
CA ILE A 201 4.84 -7.85 10.49
C ILE A 201 4.88 -9.36 10.68
N LEU A 202 5.89 -9.87 11.39
CA LEU A 202 6.02 -11.32 11.65
C LEU A 202 4.81 -11.88 12.39
N LEU A 203 4.24 -11.14 13.34
CA LEU A 203 3.03 -11.56 14.06
C LEU A 203 1.77 -11.46 13.20
N ALA A 204 1.68 -10.48 12.30
CA ALA A 204 0.54 -10.29 11.41
C ALA A 204 0.57 -11.28 10.23
N PHE A 205 1.75 -11.71 9.77
CA PHE A 205 1.94 -12.50 8.55
C PHE A 205 1.16 -13.82 8.50
N PRO A 206 1.11 -14.67 9.56
CA PRO A 206 0.34 -15.91 9.55
C PRO A 206 -1.17 -15.71 9.31
N PHE A 207 -1.71 -14.58 9.78
CA PHE A 207 -3.12 -14.24 9.55
C PHE A 207 -3.38 -13.84 8.10
N PHE A 208 -2.40 -13.20 7.45
CA PHE A 208 -2.51 -12.78 6.05
C PHE A 208 -2.30 -13.93 5.08
N ILE A 209 -1.37 -14.86 5.32
CA ILE A 209 -1.12 -16.02 4.44
C ILE A 209 -2.40 -16.83 4.22
N LYS A 210 -3.09 -17.21 5.28
CA LYS A 210 -4.34 -17.99 5.17
C LYS A 210 -5.42 -17.30 4.35
N LYS A 211 -5.45 -15.97 4.35
CA LYS A 211 -6.39 -15.19 3.55
C LYS A 211 -5.93 -15.00 2.12
N LEU A 212 -4.61 -14.88 1.89
CA LEU A 212 -4.00 -14.81 0.57
C LEU A 212 -4.23 -16.10 -0.21
N GLU A 213 -3.99 -17.26 0.39
CA GLU A 213 -4.22 -18.56 -0.22
C GLU A 213 -5.68 -18.72 -0.66
N LYS A 214 -6.64 -18.41 0.22
CA LYS A 214 -8.06 -18.43 -0.13
C LYS A 214 -8.44 -17.45 -1.23
N GLY A 215 -7.85 -16.26 -1.23
CA GLY A 215 -8.12 -15.23 -2.24
C GLY A 215 -7.58 -15.58 -3.63
N MET A 216 -6.43 -16.26 -3.70
CA MET A 216 -5.82 -16.70 -4.96
C MET A 216 -6.51 -17.95 -5.52
N VAL A 217 -6.91 -18.89 -4.68
CA VAL A 217 -7.60 -20.12 -5.11
C VAL A 217 -8.97 -19.83 -5.72
N LEU A 218 -9.71 -18.87 -5.17
CA LEU A 218 -11.01 -18.46 -5.72
C LEU A 218 -10.90 -17.74 -7.08
N GLY A 219 -9.74 -17.21 -7.43
CA GLY A 219 -9.46 -16.57 -8.72
C GLY A 219 -8.83 -17.52 -9.76
N GLY A 220 -8.40 -18.72 -9.36
CA GLY A 220 -7.61 -19.64 -10.19
C GLY A 220 -8.29 -20.95 -10.59
N VAL A 221 -9.44 -21.29 -10.04
CA VAL A 221 -10.10 -22.58 -10.32
C VAL A 221 -11.43 -22.37 -11.04
N LYS A 222 -11.36 -22.27 -12.36
CA LYS A 222 -12.32 -22.81 -13.31
C LYS A 222 -11.51 -23.43 -14.44
N GLY A 223 -11.07 -24.68 -14.22
CA GLY A 223 -10.80 -25.62 -15.27
C GLY A 223 -12.08 -26.38 -15.56
#